data_8515d3f6690db27c9c45af2eacf0f5cc
#
_entry.id   8515d3f6690db27c9c45af2eacf0f5cc
#
_cell.length_a   1.000
_cell.length_b   1.000
_cell.length_c   1.000
_cell.angle_alpha   90.00
_cell.angle_beta   90.00
_cell.angle_gamma   90.00
#
_symmetry.space_group_name_H-M   'P 1'
#
loop_
_entity.id
_entity.type
_entity.pdbx_description
1 polymer ?
#
loop_
_entity_poly.entity_id
_entity_poly.type
_entity_poly.pdbx_seq_one_letter_code
_entity_poly.pdbx_strand_id
1 'polypeptide(L)' 'MDWRERITTDPLVCHGKACIKGTRIMVSVILDNLASDVGEKEILKSYPSLTSGDIKAAIAYAAELSRERLIAVSS' A
#
# COMPACT_ATOMS: atom_id res chain seq x y z
N MET A 1 7.79 -7.31 -10.14
CA MET A 1 6.52 -7.56 -9.43
C MET A 1 5.42 -6.67 -9.96
N ASP A 2 4.26 -7.22 -10.22
CA ASP A 2 3.10 -6.42 -10.59
C ASP A 2 2.22 -6.21 -9.35
N TRP A 3 2.17 -4.97 -8.86
CA TRP A 3 1.39 -4.65 -7.68
C TRP A 3 -0.13 -4.87 -7.91
N ARG A 4 -0.57 -4.85 -9.16
CA ARG A 4 -1.99 -5.06 -9.50
C ARG A 4 -2.49 -6.43 -9.08
N GLU A 5 -1.59 -7.38 -8.92
CA GLU A 5 -1.94 -8.72 -8.48
C GLU A 5 -2.24 -8.78 -6.97
N ARG A 6 -1.80 -7.77 -6.23
CA ARG A 6 -1.89 -7.75 -4.77
C ARG A 6 -2.77 -6.65 -4.21
N ILE A 7 -3.20 -5.71 -5.03
CA ILE A 7 -3.97 -4.56 -4.59
C ILE A 7 -5.31 -4.50 -5.32
N THR A 8 -6.36 -4.22 -4.57
CA THR A 8 -7.71 -4.06 -5.13
C THR A 8 -8.31 -2.73 -4.69
N THR A 9 -9.19 -2.18 -5.54
CA THR A 9 -9.96 -0.98 -5.20
C THR A 9 -11.45 -1.28 -5.24
N ASP A 10 -11.83 -2.52 -4.97
CA ASP A 10 -13.21 -2.96 -4.97
C ASP A 10 -14.06 -2.08 -4.03
N PRO A 11 -15.15 -1.47 -4.55
CA PRO A 11 -16.03 -0.61 -3.72
C PRO A 11 -16.63 -1.34 -2.51
N LEU A 12 -16.75 -2.66 -2.58
CA LEU A 12 -17.30 -3.47 -1.50
C LEU A 12 -16.27 -3.79 -0.42
N VAL A 13 -15.01 -3.44 -0.68
CA VAL A 13 -13.91 -3.67 0.26
C VAL A 13 -13.25 -2.33 0.52
N CYS A 14 -13.06 -1.98 1.79
CA CYS A 14 -12.42 -0.71 2.19
C CYS A 14 -13.04 0.53 1.53
N HIS A 15 -14.32 0.48 1.21
CA HIS A 15 -15.07 1.59 0.61
C HIS A 15 -14.46 2.11 -0.69
N GLY A 16 -13.89 1.22 -1.49
CA GLY A 16 -13.28 1.58 -2.76
C GLY A 16 -11.86 2.13 -2.65
N LYS A 17 -11.32 2.23 -1.43
CA LYS A 17 -9.93 2.63 -1.24
C LYS A 17 -9.02 1.44 -1.55
N ALA A 18 -7.81 1.72 -2.01
CA ALA A 18 -6.85 0.67 -2.31
C ALA A 18 -6.52 -0.13 -1.05
N CYS A 19 -6.63 -1.44 -1.13
CA CYS A 19 -6.26 -2.32 -0.03
C CYS A 19 -5.63 -3.60 -0.58
N ILE A 20 -4.97 -4.34 0.30
CA ILE A 20 -4.33 -5.60 -0.07
C ILE A 20 -5.40 -6.66 -0.30
N LYS A 21 -5.35 -7.33 -1.46
CA LYS A 21 -6.29 -8.39 -1.82
C LYS A 21 -6.35 -9.45 -0.72
N GLY A 22 -7.55 -9.90 -0.43
CA GLY A 22 -7.76 -10.91 0.60
C GLY A 22 -7.77 -10.36 2.02
N THR A 23 -7.59 -9.05 2.17
CA THR A 23 -7.61 -8.39 3.47
C THR A 23 -8.46 -7.14 3.41
N ARG A 24 -8.65 -6.49 4.56
CA ARG A 24 -9.24 -5.16 4.62
C ARG A 24 -8.20 -4.12 5.05
N ILE A 25 -6.93 -4.46 4.86
CA ILE A 25 -5.83 -3.57 5.24
C ILE A 25 -5.57 -2.63 4.07
N MET A 26 -5.80 -1.35 4.32
CA MET A 26 -5.58 -0.33 3.28
C MET A 26 -4.10 -0.11 3.03
N VAL A 27 -3.77 0.18 1.77
CA VAL A 27 -2.41 0.52 1.38
C VAL A 27 -1.89 1.69 2.20
N SER A 28 -2.75 2.69 2.48
CA SER A 28 -2.37 3.85 3.26
C SER A 28 -1.88 3.48 4.67
N VAL A 29 -2.44 2.43 5.27
CA VAL A 29 -2.01 1.96 6.59
C VAL A 29 -0.55 1.51 6.53
N ILE A 30 -0.19 0.76 5.50
CA ILE A 30 1.18 0.29 5.31
C ILE A 30 2.12 1.47 5.10
N LEU A 31 1.73 2.39 4.22
CA LEU A 31 2.56 3.55 3.90
C LEU A 31 2.74 4.47 5.09
N ASP A 32 1.68 4.69 5.87
CA ASP A 32 1.76 5.51 7.08
C ASP A 32 2.70 4.91 8.12
N ASN A 33 2.68 3.58 8.27
CA ASN A 33 3.60 2.91 9.17
C ASN A 33 5.05 3.11 8.73
N LEU A 34 5.32 2.94 7.43
CA LEU A 34 6.66 3.16 6.88
C LEU A 34 7.11 4.61 7.07
N ALA A 35 6.20 5.55 6.84
CA ALA A 35 6.50 6.99 7.01
C ALA A 35 6.81 7.34 8.48
N SER A 36 6.32 6.54 9.41
CA SER A 36 6.54 6.72 10.84
C SER A 36 7.73 5.89 11.36
N ASP A 37 8.60 5.43 10.46
CA ASP A 37 9.77 4.63 10.78
C ASP A 37 9.46 3.25 11.37
N VAL A 38 8.27 2.74 11.14
CA VAL A 38 7.93 1.37 11.52
C VAL A 38 8.49 0.44 10.43
N GLY A 39 9.39 -0.44 10.81
CA GLY A 39 10.03 -1.35 9.86
C GLY A 39 9.12 -2.47 9.39
N GLU A 40 9.53 -3.10 8.29
CA GLU A 40 8.77 -4.20 7.69
C GLU A 40 8.46 -5.30 8.69
N LYS A 41 9.43 -5.69 9.52
CA LYS A 41 9.23 -6.75 10.52
C LYS A 41 8.11 -6.41 11.49
N GLU A 42 8.06 -5.17 11.93
CA GLU A 42 7.02 -4.72 12.86
C GLU A 42 5.65 -4.69 12.19
N ILE A 43 5.60 -4.28 10.93
CA ILE A 43 4.34 -4.25 10.17
C ILE A 43 3.81 -5.69 10.03
N LEU A 44 4.66 -6.62 9.64
CA LEU A 44 4.27 -8.02 9.47
C LEU A 44 3.86 -8.66 10.78
N LYS A 45 4.47 -8.23 11.88
CA LYS A 45 4.11 -8.71 13.22
C LYS A 45 2.74 -8.19 13.63
N SER A 46 2.44 -6.94 13.33
CA SER A 46 1.16 -6.32 13.67
C SER A 46 0.03 -6.79 12.76
N TYR A 47 0.34 -7.13 11.52
CA TYR A 47 -0.63 -7.57 10.53
C TYR A 47 -0.20 -8.91 9.93
N PRO A 48 -0.43 -10.02 10.66
CA PRO A 48 0.07 -11.33 10.24
C PRO A 48 -0.44 -11.83 8.88
N SER A 49 -1.52 -11.25 8.38
CA SER A 49 -2.06 -11.62 7.07
C SER A 49 -1.27 -11.00 5.92
N LEU A 50 -0.39 -10.05 6.21
CA LEU A 50 0.45 -9.42 5.19
C LEU A 50 1.72 -10.24 4.96
N THR A 51 2.26 -10.10 3.75
CA THR A 51 3.56 -10.66 3.39
C THR A 51 4.50 -9.55 2.98
N SER A 52 5.79 -9.87 2.89
CA SER A 52 6.79 -8.93 2.39
C SER A 52 6.42 -8.43 0.99
N GLY A 53 5.85 -9.30 0.15
CA GLY A 53 5.38 -8.93 -1.19
C GLY A 53 4.27 -7.89 -1.16
N ASP A 54 3.40 -7.96 -0.15
CA ASP A 54 2.31 -6.98 0.00
C ASP A 54 2.86 -5.59 0.33
N ILE A 55 3.89 -5.53 1.16
CA ILE A 55 4.53 -4.26 1.49
C ILE A 55 5.20 -3.66 0.25
N LYS A 56 5.89 -4.48 -0.52
CA LYS A 56 6.50 -4.03 -1.77
C LYS A 56 5.44 -3.55 -2.77
N ALA A 57 4.31 -4.25 -2.83
CA ALA A 57 3.21 -3.85 -3.71
C ALA A 57 2.64 -2.49 -3.31
N ALA A 58 2.51 -2.23 -2.01
CA ALA A 58 2.03 -0.94 -1.52
C ALA A 58 2.98 0.19 -1.94
N ILE A 59 4.27 -0.04 -1.82
CA ILE A 59 5.28 0.95 -2.22
C ILE A 59 5.23 1.16 -3.73
N ALA A 60 5.12 0.09 -4.51
CA ALA A 60 5.06 0.17 -5.97
C ALA A 60 3.81 0.94 -6.43
N TYR A 61 2.69 0.71 -5.75
CA TYR A 61 1.45 1.43 -6.03
C TYR A 61 1.62 2.93 -5.78
N ALA A 62 2.22 3.29 -4.66
CA ALA A 62 2.48 4.69 -4.34
C ALA A 62 3.42 5.34 -5.37
N ALA A 63 4.43 4.62 -5.79
CA ALA A 63 5.36 5.10 -6.80
C ALA A 63 4.65 5.35 -8.13
N GLU A 64 3.73 4.46 -8.51
CA GLU A 64 2.95 4.61 -9.73
C GLU A 64 2.07 5.86 -9.67
N LEU A 65 1.37 6.05 -8.55
CA LEU A 65 0.53 7.23 -8.36
C LEU A 65 1.33 8.52 -8.44
N SER A 66 2.54 8.52 -7.89
CA SER A 66 3.38 9.71 -7.90
C SER A 66 3.85 10.06 -9.31
N ARG A 67 4.01 9.06 -10.18
CA ARG A 67 4.41 9.29 -11.57
C ARG A 67 3.27 9.77 -12.45
N GLU A 68 2.05 9.33 -12.15
CA GLU A 68 0.88 9.73 -12.93
C GLU A 68 0.48 11.18 -12.69
N ARG A 69 0.90 11.73 -11.57
CA ARG A 69 0.57 13.10 -11.23
C ARG A 69 1.68 14.04 -11.64
N LEU A 70 1.38 14.89 -12.61
CA LEU A 70 2.23 16.04 -12.89
C LEU A 70 1.96 17.06 -11.80
N ILE A 71 2.58 16.87 -10.66
CA ILE A 71 2.54 17.90 -9.63
C ILE A 71 3.73 18.81 -9.90
N ALA A 72 3.44 20.02 -10.31
CA ALA A 72 4.47 21.03 -10.35
C ALA A 72 4.87 21.30 -8.91
N VAL A 73 5.92 20.65 -8.47
CA VAL A 73 6.52 20.99 -7.19
C VAL A 73 7.33 22.23 -7.47
N SER A 74 6.78 23.37 -7.12
CA SER A 74 7.57 24.58 -7.15
C SER A 74 8.58 24.48 -6.01
N SER A 75 9.76 24.21 -6.37
CA SER A 75 10.87 24.25 -5.44
C SER A 75 11.37 25.68 -5.33
#